data_1ac4bac11d3b198295a917688c17e68d
#
_entry.id   1ac4bac11d3b198295a917688c17e68d
#
_cell.length_a   1.000
_cell.length_b   1.000
_cell.length_c   1.000
_cell.angle_alpha   90.00
_cell.angle_beta   90.00
_cell.angle_gamma   90.00
#
_symmetry.space_group_name_H-M   'P 1'
#
loop_
_entity.id
_entity.type
_entity.pdbx_description
1 polymer ?
#
loop_
_entity_poly.entity_id
_entity_poly.type
_entity_poly.pdbx_seq_one_letter_code
_entity_poly.pdbx_strand_id
1 'polypeptide(L)'
;TQSKLIEDLKKLKSAIIDYAINSLDTDFAKFGSLYEMAGEGGTPTTSNASFYDNGKIPFVKIDDLKKKYLTENKDFITELGLQKSSAWLVPTRSILFSNGATIGKITITTYPVCTKQGILGIVPKPNIDVEFLYYFMSSSYFKKAVSRIVTEGTMKTAYLKDINNIRCPIPKKEKQLDIAKMPSALNFKIDFEQSILKLFGSQKHYLLRQMFM
;
A
#
# COMPACT_ATOMS: atom_id res chain seq x y z
N THR A 1 -24.00 15.32 2.58
CA THR A 1 -23.68 14.46 3.73
C THR A 1 -22.18 14.24 3.82
N GLN A 2 -21.67 13.91 5.03
CA GLN A 2 -20.25 13.65 5.29
C GLN A 2 -19.70 12.54 4.38
N SER A 3 -20.46 11.46 4.19
CA SER A 3 -20.07 10.36 3.29
C SER A 3 -19.88 10.83 1.85
N LYS A 4 -20.72 11.73 1.35
CA LYS A 4 -20.59 12.31 0.01
C LYS A 4 -19.33 13.18 -0.11
N LEU A 5 -19.04 13.99 0.91
CA LEU A 5 -17.80 14.78 0.95
C LEU A 5 -16.55 13.88 0.85
N ILE A 6 -16.51 12.79 1.62
CA ILE A 6 -15.41 11.83 1.58
C ILE A 6 -15.25 11.21 0.18
N GLU A 7 -16.38 10.85 -0.47
CA GLU A 7 -16.35 10.29 -1.82
C GLU A 7 -15.83 11.32 -2.84
N ASP A 8 -16.30 12.56 -2.78
CA ASP A 8 -15.87 13.63 -3.68
C ASP A 8 -14.38 13.97 -3.49
N LEU A 9 -13.89 13.99 -2.24
CA LEU A 9 -12.46 14.16 -1.95
C LEU A 9 -11.60 13.00 -2.52
N LYS A 10 -12.08 11.76 -2.47
CA LYS A 10 -11.41 10.61 -3.07
C LYS A 10 -11.35 10.73 -4.60
N LYS A 11 -12.44 11.15 -5.24
CA LYS A 11 -12.47 11.39 -6.69
C LYS A 11 -11.52 12.51 -7.09
N LEU A 12 -11.53 13.61 -6.36
CA LEU A 12 -10.62 14.74 -6.58
C LEU A 12 -9.17 14.31 -6.44
N LYS A 13 -8.82 13.58 -5.36
CA LYS A 13 -7.47 13.04 -5.17
C LYS A 13 -7.03 12.17 -6.35
N SER A 14 -7.89 11.28 -6.83
CA SER A 14 -7.59 10.41 -7.98
C SER A 14 -7.36 11.22 -9.26
N ALA A 15 -8.22 12.21 -9.52
CA ALA A 15 -8.08 13.08 -10.69
C ALA A 15 -6.79 13.90 -10.67
N ILE A 16 -6.39 14.41 -9.50
CA ILE A 16 -5.14 15.16 -9.33
C ILE A 16 -3.92 14.25 -9.57
N ILE A 17 -3.94 13.04 -9.02
CA ILE A 17 -2.86 12.06 -9.25
C ILE A 17 -2.76 11.75 -10.74
N ASP A 18 -3.86 11.43 -11.38
CA ASP A 18 -3.88 11.07 -12.80
C ASP A 18 -3.44 12.24 -13.68
N TYR A 19 -3.90 13.46 -13.39
CA TYR A 19 -3.45 14.66 -14.09
C TYR A 19 -1.94 14.87 -13.91
N ALA A 20 -1.45 14.82 -12.67
CA ALA A 20 -0.04 15.04 -12.38
C ALA A 20 0.88 14.01 -13.08
N ILE A 21 0.47 12.73 -13.10
CA ILE A 21 1.26 11.68 -13.75
C ILE A 21 1.19 11.78 -15.26
N ASN A 22 0.02 12.02 -15.86
CA ASN A 22 -0.15 12.08 -17.30
C ASN A 22 0.43 13.35 -17.93
N SER A 23 0.59 14.45 -17.17
CA SER A 23 1.18 15.70 -17.62
C SER A 23 2.71 15.75 -17.47
N LEU A 24 3.34 14.66 -17.01
CA LEU A 24 4.80 14.62 -16.87
C LEU A 24 5.48 14.55 -18.23
N ASP A 25 6.24 15.60 -18.53
CA ASP A 25 7.23 15.62 -19.61
C ASP A 25 8.59 15.27 -19.00
N THR A 26 8.95 14.00 -19.05
CA THR A 26 10.17 13.46 -18.44
C THR A 26 10.55 12.12 -19.06
N ASP A 27 11.77 11.69 -18.83
CA ASP A 27 12.23 10.37 -19.23
C ASP A 27 11.45 9.26 -18.56
N PHE A 28 11.31 8.16 -19.27
CA PHE A 28 10.68 6.94 -18.78
C PHE A 28 11.73 5.86 -18.53
N ALA A 29 11.67 5.23 -17.37
CA ALA A 29 12.46 4.04 -17.08
C ALA A 29 11.56 2.85 -16.74
N LYS A 30 12.15 1.67 -16.65
CA LYS A 30 11.45 0.47 -16.19
C LYS A 30 11.22 0.54 -14.68
N PHE A 31 10.06 0.09 -14.19
CA PHE A 31 9.74 0.04 -12.77
C PHE A 31 10.84 -0.64 -11.95
N GLY A 32 11.42 -1.74 -12.45
CA GLY A 32 12.52 -2.44 -11.79
C GLY A 32 13.78 -1.61 -11.56
N SER A 33 13.92 -0.44 -12.18
CA SER A 33 15.04 0.47 -11.94
C SER A 33 14.80 1.47 -10.79
N LEU A 34 13.57 1.52 -10.22
CA LEU A 34 13.17 2.52 -9.21
C LEU A 34 13.50 2.11 -7.77
N TYR A 35 13.82 0.88 -7.54
CA TYR A 35 14.04 0.33 -6.20
C TYR A 35 15.42 -0.34 -6.07
N GLU A 36 15.92 -0.45 -4.85
CA GLU A 36 17.15 -1.19 -4.52
C GLU A 36 16.85 -2.67 -4.32
N MET A 37 15.75 -2.97 -3.65
CA MET A 37 15.32 -4.31 -3.34
C MET A 37 13.80 -4.43 -3.47
N ALA A 38 13.34 -5.51 -4.08
CA ALA A 38 11.95 -5.89 -4.08
C ALA A 38 11.81 -7.40 -4.07
N GLY A 39 10.80 -7.89 -3.38
CA GLY A 39 10.53 -9.32 -3.29
C GLY A 39 9.14 -9.61 -2.78
N GLU A 40 8.64 -10.79 -3.10
CA GLU A 40 7.40 -11.29 -2.53
C GLU A 40 7.62 -11.71 -1.07
N GLY A 41 6.62 -11.51 -0.24
CA GLY A 41 6.62 -12.02 1.13
C GLY A 41 6.56 -13.54 1.17
N GLY A 42 6.92 -14.10 2.33
CA GLY A 42 6.87 -15.52 2.60
C GLY A 42 5.96 -15.82 3.79
N THR A 43 5.37 -17.01 3.80
CA THR A 43 4.53 -17.44 4.92
C THR A 43 5.21 -18.60 5.61
N PRO A 44 5.64 -18.46 6.88
CA PRO A 44 6.12 -19.59 7.67
C PRO A 44 5.05 -20.68 7.73
N THR A 45 5.47 -21.94 7.87
CA THR A 45 4.54 -23.08 7.95
C THR A 45 3.52 -22.88 9.06
N THR A 46 2.25 -22.71 8.70
CA THR A 46 1.17 -22.30 9.63
C THR A 46 0.82 -23.37 10.66
N SER A 47 1.12 -24.63 10.40
CA SER A 47 0.92 -25.75 11.35
C SER A 47 1.98 -25.79 12.45
N ASN A 48 3.05 -24.99 12.36
CA ASN A 48 4.09 -24.93 13.38
C ASN A 48 3.89 -23.70 14.29
N ALA A 49 3.30 -23.93 15.47
CA ALA A 49 3.02 -22.90 16.45
C ALA A 49 4.29 -22.11 16.87
N SER A 50 5.47 -22.75 16.92
CA SER A 50 6.72 -22.07 17.29
C SER A 50 7.15 -20.94 16.35
N PHE A 51 6.57 -20.86 15.15
CA PHE A 51 6.83 -19.78 14.20
C PHE A 51 5.97 -18.53 14.46
N TYR A 52 4.94 -18.66 15.31
CA TYR A 52 3.94 -17.62 15.55
C TYR A 52 3.77 -17.26 17.02
N ASP A 53 3.78 -18.26 17.92
CA ASP A 53 3.50 -18.07 19.34
C ASP A 53 4.54 -17.14 19.99
N ASN A 54 4.05 -16.08 20.66
CA ASN A 54 4.87 -15.03 21.24
C ASN A 54 5.78 -14.29 20.24
N GLY A 55 5.44 -14.32 18.94
CA GLY A 55 6.14 -13.60 17.91
C GLY A 55 6.17 -12.09 18.16
N LYS A 56 7.28 -11.43 17.81
CA LYS A 56 7.47 -9.97 17.97
C LYS A 56 7.72 -9.26 16.64
N ILE A 57 7.98 -10.02 15.57
CA ILE A 57 8.19 -9.45 14.24
C ILE A 57 6.82 -9.25 13.60
N PRO A 58 6.45 -8.00 13.24
CA PRO A 58 5.18 -7.71 12.57
C PRO A 58 5.03 -8.52 11.29
N PHE A 59 3.88 -9.18 11.12
CA PHE A 59 3.57 -10.01 9.96
C PHE A 59 2.29 -9.51 9.29
N VAL A 60 2.45 -8.84 8.15
CA VAL A 60 1.40 -8.09 7.47
C VAL A 60 0.67 -8.99 6.47
N LYS A 61 -0.65 -8.94 6.52
CA LYS A 61 -1.57 -9.60 5.60
C LYS A 61 -2.28 -8.57 4.73
N ILE A 62 -2.92 -9.01 3.63
CA ILE A 62 -3.61 -8.11 2.68
C ILE A 62 -4.67 -7.22 3.37
N ASP A 63 -5.30 -7.72 4.43
CA ASP A 63 -6.32 -6.97 5.17
C ASP A 63 -5.77 -5.85 6.04
N ASP A 64 -4.46 -5.79 6.25
CA ASP A 64 -3.80 -4.69 6.96
C ASP A 64 -3.51 -3.51 6.02
N LEU A 65 -3.47 -3.73 4.68
CA LEU A 65 -3.24 -2.70 3.65
C LEU A 65 -4.49 -1.84 3.43
N LYS A 66 -4.94 -1.10 4.44
CA LYS A 66 -6.20 -0.33 4.42
C LYS A 66 -6.00 1.16 4.16
N LYS A 67 -4.86 1.70 4.60
CA LYS A 67 -4.52 3.13 4.57
C LYS A 67 -3.21 3.36 3.83
N LYS A 68 -2.94 4.63 3.52
CA LYS A 68 -1.67 5.03 2.93
C LYS A 68 -0.47 4.61 3.76
N TYR A 69 -0.55 4.77 5.07
CA TYR A 69 0.50 4.35 6.00
C TYR A 69 0.05 3.14 6.81
N LEU A 70 0.94 2.18 6.93
CA LEU A 70 0.77 1.04 7.82
C LEU A 70 1.08 1.49 9.24
N THR A 71 0.07 1.69 10.06
CA THR A 71 0.20 2.15 11.45
C THR A 71 -0.03 1.05 12.47
N GLU A 72 -0.60 -0.08 12.04
CA GLU A 72 -0.92 -1.22 12.89
C GLU A 72 -0.98 -2.51 12.06
N ASN A 73 -0.72 -3.64 12.67
CA ASN A 73 -0.92 -4.99 12.13
C ASN A 73 -1.44 -5.90 13.26
N LYS A 74 -2.01 -7.03 12.87
CA LYS A 74 -2.63 -7.96 13.82
C LYS A 74 -1.75 -9.15 14.16
N ASP A 75 -0.97 -9.61 13.21
CA ASP A 75 -0.24 -10.86 13.28
C ASP A 75 1.25 -10.61 13.48
N PHE A 76 1.92 -11.56 14.10
CA PHE A 76 3.35 -11.53 14.35
C PHE A 76 3.95 -12.90 14.08
N ILE A 77 5.24 -12.93 13.77
CA ILE A 77 6.05 -14.16 13.67
C ILE A 77 7.25 -14.08 14.60
N THR A 78 7.82 -15.25 14.91
CA THR A 78 9.05 -15.34 15.69
C THR A 78 10.29 -15.19 14.80
N GLU A 79 11.45 -14.97 15.41
CA GLU A 79 12.75 -15.02 14.73
C GLU A 79 12.97 -16.38 14.03
N LEU A 80 12.53 -17.47 14.67
CA LEU A 80 12.59 -18.80 14.09
C LEU A 80 11.72 -18.91 12.85
N GLY A 81 10.51 -18.34 12.89
CA GLY A 81 9.59 -18.26 11.75
C GLY A 81 10.20 -17.48 10.58
N LEU A 82 10.87 -16.36 10.86
CA LEU A 82 11.58 -15.59 9.86
C LEU A 82 12.74 -16.41 9.24
N GLN A 83 13.59 -17.01 10.06
CA GLN A 83 14.76 -17.75 9.58
C GLN A 83 14.43 -19.04 8.82
N LYS A 84 13.29 -19.69 9.12
CA LYS A 84 12.87 -20.98 8.53
C LYS A 84 11.85 -20.83 7.41
N SER A 85 11.66 -19.61 6.89
CA SER A 85 10.74 -19.34 5.78
C SER A 85 11.39 -18.46 4.72
N SER A 86 10.65 -18.20 3.64
CA SER A 86 11.03 -17.22 2.62
C SER A 86 10.61 -15.77 2.98
N ALA A 87 10.10 -15.56 4.19
CA ALA A 87 9.80 -14.21 4.67
C ALA A 87 11.09 -13.38 4.80
N TRP A 88 10.98 -12.09 4.55
CA TRP A 88 12.08 -11.16 4.72
C TRP A 88 11.59 -9.87 5.37
N LEU A 89 12.48 -9.16 6.04
CA LEU A 89 12.16 -7.95 6.76
C LEU A 89 12.20 -6.75 5.81
N VAL A 90 11.04 -6.25 5.44
CA VAL A 90 10.87 -5.03 4.64
C VAL A 90 11.11 -3.82 5.55
N PRO A 91 12.07 -2.93 5.23
CA PRO A 91 12.36 -1.78 6.08
C PRO A 91 11.24 -0.74 6.08
N THR A 92 11.33 0.20 7.03
CA THR A 92 10.46 1.39 7.04
C THR A 92 10.62 2.21 5.76
N ARG A 93 9.60 3.02 5.42
CA ARG A 93 9.55 3.82 4.18
C ARG A 93 9.68 3.00 2.89
N SER A 94 9.13 1.81 2.91
CA SER A 94 8.98 0.92 1.75
C SER A 94 7.52 0.85 1.31
N ILE A 95 7.29 0.42 0.08
CA ILE A 95 5.94 0.14 -0.43
C ILE A 95 5.61 -1.33 -0.20
N LEU A 96 4.43 -1.60 0.33
CA LEU A 96 3.79 -2.92 0.24
C LEU A 96 2.71 -2.86 -0.82
N PHE A 97 2.73 -3.83 -1.74
CA PHE A 97 1.78 -3.92 -2.86
C PHE A 97 1.22 -5.33 -2.96
N SER A 98 -0.10 -5.48 -2.86
CA SER A 98 -0.73 -6.79 -3.04
C SER A 98 -0.74 -7.19 -4.52
N ASN A 99 -0.14 -8.34 -4.83
CA ASN A 99 0.04 -8.84 -6.20
C ASN A 99 -0.67 -10.19 -6.46
N GLY A 100 -1.34 -10.74 -5.44
CA GLY A 100 -2.10 -12.01 -5.49
C GLY A 100 -3.61 -11.82 -5.54
N ALA A 101 -4.36 -12.59 -4.76
CA ALA A 101 -5.82 -12.69 -4.80
C ALA A 101 -6.59 -11.34 -4.82
N THR A 102 -6.07 -10.31 -4.19
CA THR A 102 -6.60 -8.94 -4.26
C THR A 102 -5.47 -8.02 -4.73
N ILE A 103 -5.36 -7.82 -6.04
CA ILE A 103 -4.30 -7.01 -6.64
C ILE A 103 -4.59 -5.51 -6.45
N GLY A 104 -3.55 -4.74 -6.09
CA GLY A 104 -3.59 -3.28 -6.12
C GLY A 104 -3.84 -2.59 -4.78
N LYS A 105 -3.97 -3.31 -3.65
CA LYS A 105 -3.87 -2.66 -2.35
C LYS A 105 -2.41 -2.23 -2.12
N ILE A 106 -2.24 -1.03 -1.60
CA ILE A 106 -0.91 -0.43 -1.44
C ILE A 106 -0.82 0.34 -0.13
N THR A 107 0.31 0.24 0.56
CA THR A 107 0.61 1.01 1.77
C THR A 107 2.11 1.30 1.88
N ILE A 108 2.46 2.32 2.66
CA ILE A 108 3.84 2.68 3.01
C ILE A 108 4.12 2.15 4.43
N THR A 109 5.22 1.43 4.61
CA THR A 109 5.65 0.96 5.93
C THR A 109 6.12 2.11 6.81
N THR A 110 5.68 2.15 8.06
CA THR A 110 6.15 3.10 9.09
C THR A 110 7.07 2.45 10.13
N TYR A 111 7.15 1.13 10.11
CA TYR A 111 8.06 0.29 10.87
C TYR A 111 8.46 -0.93 10.03
N PRO A 112 9.57 -1.64 10.38
CA PRO A 112 9.98 -2.84 9.67
C PRO A 112 8.96 -3.96 9.84
N VAL A 113 8.66 -4.68 8.74
CA VAL A 113 7.64 -5.75 8.73
C VAL A 113 8.03 -6.91 7.84
N CYS A 114 7.54 -8.11 8.15
CA CYS A 114 7.44 -9.19 7.19
C CYS A 114 6.06 -9.22 6.55
N THR A 115 5.94 -9.77 5.35
CA THR A 115 4.66 -9.85 4.64
C THR A 115 4.32 -11.27 4.28
N LYS A 116 3.01 -11.56 4.27
CA LYS A 116 2.49 -12.82 3.74
C LYS A 116 2.76 -12.91 2.24
N GLN A 117 2.89 -14.11 1.71
CA GLN A 117 2.87 -14.38 0.26
C GLN A 117 1.66 -13.71 -0.41
N GLY A 118 1.86 -13.15 -1.60
CA GLY A 118 0.86 -12.32 -2.30
C GLY A 118 0.96 -10.82 -1.98
N ILE A 119 2.03 -10.40 -1.29
CA ILE A 119 2.38 -9.01 -1.05
C ILE A 119 3.85 -8.80 -1.42
N LEU A 120 4.11 -7.88 -2.33
CA LEU A 120 5.45 -7.41 -2.67
C LEU A 120 5.89 -6.34 -1.68
N GLY A 121 7.08 -6.48 -1.11
CA GLY A 121 7.81 -5.40 -0.46
C GLY A 121 8.73 -4.74 -1.49
N ILE A 122 8.76 -3.42 -1.55
CA ILE A 122 9.52 -2.64 -2.53
C ILE A 122 10.25 -1.52 -1.79
N VAL A 123 11.57 -1.58 -1.77
CA VAL A 123 12.45 -0.59 -1.13
C VAL A 123 12.91 0.41 -2.19
N PRO A 124 12.38 1.63 -2.24
CA PRO A 124 12.75 2.59 -3.28
C PRO A 124 14.20 3.03 -3.15
N LYS A 125 14.83 3.37 -4.29
CA LYS A 125 16.15 3.99 -4.31
C LYS A 125 16.15 5.37 -3.64
N PRO A 126 17.30 5.89 -3.15
CA PRO A 126 17.38 7.20 -2.47
C PRO A 126 16.90 8.38 -3.31
N ASN A 127 17.04 8.30 -4.64
CA ASN A 127 16.55 9.32 -5.58
C ASN A 127 15.05 9.20 -5.90
N ILE A 128 14.37 8.16 -5.41
CA ILE A 128 12.93 7.97 -5.58
C ILE A 128 12.23 8.29 -4.26
N ASP A 129 11.31 9.24 -4.30
CA ASP A 129 10.49 9.55 -3.13
C ASP A 129 9.37 8.50 -2.95
N VAL A 130 9.26 7.95 -1.75
CA VAL A 130 8.29 6.87 -1.47
C VAL A 130 6.84 7.35 -1.62
N GLU A 131 6.55 8.62 -1.31
CA GLU A 131 5.21 9.21 -1.45
C GLU A 131 4.85 9.36 -2.94
N PHE A 132 5.79 9.83 -3.75
CA PHE A 132 5.64 9.87 -5.20
C PHE A 132 5.40 8.47 -5.75
N LEU A 133 6.22 7.48 -5.36
CA LEU A 133 6.07 6.09 -5.80
C LEU A 133 4.70 5.52 -5.41
N TYR A 134 4.24 5.79 -4.18
CA TYR A 134 2.90 5.42 -3.73
C TYR A 134 1.81 6.02 -4.63
N TYR A 135 1.88 7.30 -4.96
CA TYR A 135 0.88 7.95 -5.80
C TYR A 135 0.97 7.51 -7.27
N PHE A 136 2.17 7.31 -7.79
CA PHE A 136 2.37 6.72 -9.10
C PHE A 136 1.70 5.34 -9.19
N MET A 137 1.96 4.44 -8.23
CA MET A 137 1.35 3.11 -8.19
C MET A 137 -0.17 3.16 -7.91
N SER A 138 -0.68 4.26 -7.35
CA SER A 138 -2.12 4.49 -7.15
C SER A 138 -2.83 5.06 -8.37
N SER A 139 -2.10 5.55 -9.39
CA SER A 139 -2.63 6.19 -10.59
C SER A 139 -3.38 5.21 -11.49
N SER A 140 -4.27 5.75 -12.34
CA SER A 140 -4.96 4.96 -13.37
C SER A 140 -3.98 4.40 -14.41
N TYR A 141 -2.89 5.11 -14.68
CA TYR A 141 -1.82 4.66 -15.57
C TYR A 141 -1.22 3.34 -15.09
N PHE A 142 -0.74 3.30 -13.84
CA PHE A 142 -0.13 2.10 -13.27
C PHE A 142 -1.14 0.95 -13.14
N LYS A 143 -2.34 1.24 -12.66
CA LYS A 143 -3.41 0.23 -12.54
C LYS A 143 -3.76 -0.41 -13.87
N LYS A 144 -3.88 0.38 -14.94
CA LYS A 144 -4.10 -0.13 -16.31
C LYS A 144 -2.91 -0.97 -16.80
N ALA A 145 -1.68 -0.55 -16.50
CA ALA A 145 -0.49 -1.32 -16.87
C ALA A 145 -0.47 -2.68 -16.14
N VAL A 146 -0.75 -2.69 -14.83
CA VAL A 146 -0.84 -3.93 -14.03
C VAL A 146 -1.96 -4.84 -14.56
N SER A 147 -3.14 -4.30 -14.86
CA SER A 147 -4.27 -5.12 -15.35
C SER A 147 -3.97 -5.85 -16.68
N ARG A 148 -3.04 -5.34 -17.50
CA ARG A 148 -2.62 -5.97 -18.77
C ARG A 148 -1.63 -7.12 -18.60
N ILE A 149 -0.93 -7.16 -17.47
CA ILE A 149 0.09 -8.19 -17.18
C ILE A 149 -0.39 -9.24 -16.19
N VAL A 150 -1.61 -9.07 -15.65
CA VAL A 150 -2.23 -10.08 -14.77
C VAL A 150 -2.51 -11.33 -15.58
N THR A 151 -1.99 -12.46 -15.12
CA THR A 151 -2.24 -13.75 -15.74
C THR A 151 -3.69 -14.20 -15.51
N GLU A 152 -4.36 -14.62 -16.56
CA GLU A 152 -5.66 -15.28 -16.48
C GLU A 152 -5.45 -16.75 -16.09
N GLY A 153 -5.85 -17.13 -14.89
CA GLY A 153 -5.74 -18.48 -14.35
C GLY A 153 -6.64 -18.65 -13.12
N THR A 154 -6.56 -19.79 -12.47
CA THR A 154 -7.30 -20.08 -11.22
C THR A 154 -6.97 -19.07 -10.10
N MET A 155 -5.78 -18.49 -10.10
CA MET A 155 -5.42 -17.34 -9.26
C MET A 155 -4.78 -16.24 -10.10
N LYS A 156 -5.44 -15.08 -10.13
CA LYS A 156 -4.89 -13.88 -10.76
C LYS A 156 -3.66 -13.40 -9.98
N THR A 157 -2.52 -13.25 -10.66
CA THR A 157 -1.28 -12.79 -10.04
C THR A 157 -0.57 -11.82 -10.97
N ALA A 158 -0.08 -10.72 -10.40
CA ALA A 158 0.84 -9.79 -11.07
C ALA A 158 2.27 -10.12 -10.62
N TYR A 159 3.03 -10.83 -11.44
CA TYR A 159 4.39 -11.20 -11.10
C TYR A 159 5.33 -10.01 -11.10
N LEU A 160 6.26 -9.96 -10.13
CA LEU A 160 7.25 -8.89 -10.01
C LEU A 160 8.07 -8.71 -11.31
N LYS A 161 8.44 -9.81 -11.99
CA LYS A 161 9.16 -9.79 -13.28
C LYS A 161 8.42 -8.98 -14.35
N ASP A 162 7.09 -9.05 -14.38
CA ASP A 162 6.26 -8.37 -15.37
C ASP A 162 5.99 -6.91 -14.95
N ILE A 163 5.76 -6.67 -13.65
CA ILE A 163 5.68 -5.32 -13.06
C ILE A 163 6.97 -4.53 -13.35
N ASN A 164 8.14 -5.17 -13.28
CA ASN A 164 9.43 -4.55 -13.55
C ASN A 164 9.57 -3.97 -14.97
N ASN A 165 8.78 -4.44 -15.92
CA ASN A 165 8.79 -3.94 -17.29
C ASN A 165 7.83 -2.76 -17.53
N ILE A 166 6.99 -2.40 -16.56
CA ILE A 166 6.11 -1.23 -16.66
C ILE A 166 6.98 0.02 -16.80
N ARG A 167 6.69 0.84 -17.83
CA ARG A 167 7.39 2.11 -18.03
C ARG A 167 6.84 3.16 -17.06
N CYS A 168 7.73 3.84 -16.38
CA CYS A 168 7.42 4.81 -15.33
C CYS A 168 8.09 6.15 -15.64
N PRO A 169 7.36 7.26 -15.56
CA PRO A 169 7.97 8.58 -15.65
C PRO A 169 8.81 8.83 -14.39
N ILE A 170 10.04 9.33 -14.58
CA ILE A 170 10.96 9.61 -13.46
C ILE A 170 11.36 11.08 -13.49
N PRO A 171 10.56 11.96 -12.89
CA PRO A 171 10.94 13.35 -12.74
C PRO A 171 12.05 13.50 -11.69
N LYS A 172 12.75 14.65 -11.72
CA LYS A 172 13.72 15.02 -10.68
C LYS A 172 13.08 14.99 -9.29
N LYS A 173 13.91 14.76 -8.26
CA LYS A 173 13.45 14.56 -6.86
C LYS A 173 12.54 15.70 -6.37
N GLU A 174 12.87 16.94 -6.69
CA GLU A 174 12.05 18.11 -6.31
C GLU A 174 10.64 18.03 -6.88
N LYS A 175 10.52 17.62 -8.16
CA LYS A 175 9.23 17.47 -8.81
C LYS A 175 8.44 16.28 -8.26
N GLN A 176 9.13 15.19 -7.86
CA GLN A 176 8.47 14.06 -7.17
C GLN A 176 7.82 14.52 -5.87
N LEU A 177 8.54 15.31 -5.06
CA LEU A 177 8.03 15.88 -3.82
C LEU A 177 6.83 16.81 -4.06
N ASP A 178 6.90 17.66 -5.09
CA ASP A 178 5.80 18.56 -5.44
C ASP A 178 4.53 17.80 -5.86
N ILE A 179 4.69 16.75 -6.67
CA ILE A 179 3.57 15.89 -7.08
C ILE A 179 2.91 15.24 -5.86
N ALA A 180 3.68 14.83 -4.86
CA ALA A 180 3.17 14.16 -3.68
C ALA A 180 2.44 15.11 -2.69
N LYS A 181 2.74 16.41 -2.68
CA LYS A 181 2.21 17.38 -1.70
C LYS A 181 0.68 17.43 -1.67
N MET A 182 0.06 17.72 -2.80
CA MET A 182 -1.39 17.92 -2.86
C MET A 182 -2.20 16.65 -2.60
N PRO A 183 -1.86 15.50 -3.22
CA PRO A 183 -2.52 14.24 -2.88
C PRO A 183 -2.33 13.82 -1.42
N SER A 184 -1.18 14.16 -0.78
CA SER A 184 -0.94 13.88 0.64
C SER A 184 -1.83 14.73 1.54
N ALA A 185 -1.99 16.02 1.25
CA ALA A 185 -2.92 16.89 1.96
C ALA A 185 -4.37 16.40 1.86
N LEU A 186 -4.79 15.98 0.66
CA LEU A 186 -6.12 15.39 0.46
C LEU A 186 -6.28 14.06 1.18
N ASN A 187 -5.24 13.24 1.22
CA ASN A 187 -5.29 11.99 1.98
C ASN A 187 -5.51 12.26 3.47
N PHE A 188 -4.76 13.21 4.05
CA PHE A 188 -4.94 13.62 5.44
C PHE A 188 -6.37 14.13 5.69
N LYS A 189 -6.91 14.96 4.79
CA LYS A 189 -8.29 15.46 4.90
C LYS A 189 -9.30 14.32 4.85
N ILE A 190 -9.14 13.35 3.95
CA ILE A 190 -10.01 12.18 3.85
C ILE A 190 -9.98 11.36 5.15
N ASP A 191 -8.78 11.08 5.69
CA ASP A 191 -8.62 10.30 6.92
C ASP A 191 -9.26 11.03 8.12
N PHE A 192 -9.13 12.35 8.18
CA PHE A 192 -9.78 13.19 9.20
C PHE A 192 -11.30 13.13 9.11
N GLU A 193 -11.88 13.30 7.91
CA GLU A 193 -13.33 13.24 7.70
C GLU A 193 -13.90 11.84 8.00
N GLN A 194 -13.14 10.77 7.68
CA GLN A 194 -13.52 9.40 8.04
C GLN A 194 -13.53 9.19 9.56
N SER A 195 -12.58 9.79 10.27
CA SER A 195 -12.52 9.73 11.74
C SER A 195 -13.71 10.43 12.37
N ILE A 196 -14.09 11.61 11.86
CA ILE A 196 -15.28 12.34 12.29
C ILE A 196 -16.56 11.50 12.03
N LEU A 197 -16.68 10.90 10.86
CA LEU A 197 -17.84 10.07 10.54
C LEU A 197 -17.99 8.88 11.49
N LYS A 198 -16.85 8.26 11.84
CA LYS A 198 -16.82 7.17 12.83
C LYS A 198 -17.28 7.65 14.23
N LEU A 199 -16.82 8.82 14.66
CA LEU A 199 -17.22 9.41 15.95
C LEU A 199 -18.72 9.70 16.00
N PHE A 200 -19.30 10.29 14.95
CA PHE A 200 -20.74 10.51 14.85
C PHE A 200 -21.52 9.20 14.88
N GLY A 201 -21.04 8.15 14.22
CA GLY A 201 -21.63 6.82 14.27
C GLY A 201 -21.67 6.26 15.71
N SER A 202 -20.57 6.39 16.44
CA SER A 202 -20.46 5.96 17.83
C SER A 202 -21.38 6.76 18.76
N GLN A 203 -21.44 8.09 18.57
CA GLN A 203 -22.33 8.96 19.35
C GLN A 203 -23.81 8.62 19.10
N LYS A 204 -24.20 8.45 17.84
CA LYS A 204 -25.55 8.02 17.49
C LYS A 204 -25.92 6.71 18.19
N HIS A 205 -25.03 5.73 18.14
CA HIS A 205 -25.28 4.43 18.76
C HIS A 205 -25.39 4.53 20.29
N TYR A 206 -24.57 5.36 20.93
CA TYR A 206 -24.67 5.64 22.36
C TYR A 206 -26.03 6.28 22.71
N LEU A 207 -26.45 7.34 22.01
CA LEU A 207 -27.71 8.02 22.25
C LEU A 207 -28.93 7.09 22.06
N LEU A 208 -28.93 6.28 21.01
CA LEU A 208 -29.99 5.28 20.80
C LEU A 208 -30.10 4.29 21.96
N ARG A 209 -28.97 3.83 22.51
CA ARG A 209 -28.99 2.96 23.69
C ARG A 209 -29.62 3.65 24.92
N GLN A 210 -29.34 4.94 25.14
CA GLN A 210 -29.91 5.70 26.27
C GLN A 210 -31.42 5.94 26.11
N MET A 211 -31.94 5.98 24.88
CA MET A 211 -33.37 6.22 24.62
C MET A 211 -34.22 4.95 24.75
N PHE A 212 -33.64 3.77 24.65
CA PHE A 212 -34.37 2.49 24.65
C PHE A 212 -34.01 1.57 25.80
N MET A 213 -33.26 2.04 26.78
CA MET A 213 -33.10 1.45 28.12
C MET A 213 -33.88 2.24 29.15
#